data_dea93373fe638890bcc388dde9ad5a75
#
_entry.id   dea93373fe638890bcc388dde9ad5a75
#
_cell.length_a   1.000
_cell.length_b   1.000
_cell.length_c   1.000
_cell.angle_alpha   90.00
_cell.angle_beta   90.00
_cell.angle_gamma   90.00
#
_symmetry.space_group_name_H-M   'P 1'
#
loop_
_entity.id
_entity.type
_entity.pdbx_description
1 polymer ?
#
loop_
_entity_poly.entity_id
_entity_poly.type
_entity_poly.pdbx_seq_one_letter_code
_entity_poly.pdbx_strand_id
1 'polypeptide(L)'
;EGRLRLDEPVSRYIPNFATARVAVTTDSGRALVPVHRAVTIRQLLTQTAGLSYGTEPLIRDDYRAAGLGPAAGYGWYLADKAEPICATMDRLGTLPLAAQPGEAWIYGYATDVLGCVVERASGVALDRFFQQRIFGPLRMRDSWFFPPAPEAGRLTAVYAVTPEGTLVRAPDGPLGQGDYIVGPRQDFSGGAGLVSTAGDYARFLQMLLNGGELDGARILSPATVALMTAPAVDSLYYTPGMAFSLGFEVLQNPGEAGEYGSIGRYGWAGAY
;
A
#
# COMPACT_ATOMS: atom_id res chain seq x y z
N GLU A 1 6.28 6.59 17.44
CA GLU A 1 6.95 5.83 18.50
C GLU A 1 8.49 5.91 18.45
N GLY A 2 9.08 6.55 17.42
CA GLY A 2 10.53 6.73 17.30
C GLY A 2 11.33 5.45 17.01
N ARG A 3 10.67 4.38 16.57
CA ARG A 3 11.33 3.08 16.33
C ARG A 3 11.96 2.94 14.95
N LEU A 4 11.58 3.79 14.02
CA LEU A 4 12.13 3.83 12.66
C LEU A 4 12.25 5.27 12.17
N ARG A 5 13.12 5.49 11.19
CA ARG A 5 13.33 6.77 10.53
C ARG A 5 13.02 6.64 9.06
N LEU A 6 12.61 7.74 8.43
CA LEU A 6 12.25 7.74 7.01
C LEU A 6 13.43 7.45 6.07
N ASP A 7 14.63 7.80 6.48
CA ASP A 7 15.88 7.61 5.73
C ASP A 7 16.56 6.25 5.98
N GLU A 8 16.01 5.42 6.88
CA GLU A 8 16.56 4.09 7.11
C GLU A 8 16.34 3.17 5.90
N PRO A 9 17.35 2.31 5.59
CA PRO A 9 17.19 1.33 4.54
C PRO A 9 16.18 0.24 4.94
N VAL A 10 15.33 -0.16 4.00
CA VAL A 10 14.37 -1.26 4.17
C VAL A 10 15.05 -2.56 4.56
N SER A 11 16.28 -2.77 4.09
CA SER A 11 17.09 -3.96 4.39
C SER A 11 17.40 -4.15 5.89
N ARG A 12 17.23 -3.12 6.72
CA ARG A 12 17.29 -3.24 8.17
C ARG A 12 16.17 -4.15 8.73
N TYR A 13 15.04 -4.14 8.08
CA TYR A 13 13.84 -4.88 8.46
C TYR A 13 13.63 -6.11 7.57
N ILE A 14 13.92 -5.99 6.27
CA ILE A 14 13.79 -7.07 5.28
C ILE A 14 15.15 -7.23 4.58
N PRO A 15 16.03 -8.10 5.12
CA PRO A 15 17.43 -8.21 4.67
C PRO A 15 17.60 -8.46 3.17
N ASN A 16 16.62 -9.10 2.51
CA ASN A 16 16.66 -9.40 1.09
C ASN A 16 16.74 -8.16 0.20
N PHE A 17 16.31 -7.00 0.67
CA PHE A 17 16.51 -5.72 -0.03
C PHE A 17 17.95 -5.19 -0.03
N ALA A 18 18.88 -5.80 0.73
CA ALA A 18 20.27 -5.37 0.75
C ALA A 18 20.98 -5.60 -0.59
N THR A 19 20.53 -6.59 -1.36
CA THR A 19 21.09 -6.96 -2.66
C THR A 19 20.12 -6.68 -3.82
N ALA A 20 19.21 -5.72 -3.63
CA ALA A 20 18.22 -5.34 -4.63
C ALA A 20 18.87 -4.98 -5.98
N ARG A 21 18.21 -5.35 -7.06
CA ARG A 21 18.64 -5.11 -8.43
C ARG A 21 17.49 -4.52 -9.24
N VAL A 22 17.81 -3.81 -10.30
CA VAL A 22 16.85 -3.23 -11.23
C VAL A 22 16.92 -3.95 -12.57
N ALA A 23 15.78 -4.28 -13.16
CA ALA A 23 15.72 -4.79 -14.51
C ALA A 23 15.81 -3.63 -15.52
N VAL A 24 16.77 -3.72 -16.43
CA VAL A 24 17.00 -2.72 -17.49
C VAL A 24 17.07 -3.38 -18.85
N THR A 25 16.75 -2.60 -19.90
CA THR A 25 17.02 -2.99 -21.29
C THR A 25 18.43 -2.57 -21.67
N THR A 26 19.16 -3.46 -22.33
CA THR A 26 20.49 -3.22 -22.90
C THR A 26 20.49 -3.66 -24.36
N ASP A 27 21.53 -3.33 -25.11
CA ASP A 27 21.69 -3.76 -26.51
C ASP A 27 21.64 -5.29 -26.67
N SER A 28 22.06 -6.02 -25.65
CA SER A 28 22.04 -7.49 -25.60
C SER A 28 20.75 -8.08 -25.03
N GLY A 29 19.74 -7.25 -24.71
CA GLY A 29 18.46 -7.65 -24.14
C GLY A 29 18.33 -7.22 -22.67
N ARG A 30 17.56 -7.98 -21.87
CA ARG A 30 17.31 -7.71 -20.45
C ARG A 30 18.56 -7.98 -19.61
N ALA A 31 18.90 -7.05 -18.73
CA ALA A 31 19.93 -7.21 -17.70
C ALA A 31 19.44 -6.82 -16.32
N LEU A 32 20.08 -7.34 -15.26
CA LEU A 32 19.87 -6.92 -13.88
C LEU A 32 21.09 -6.15 -13.40
N VAL A 33 20.89 -4.87 -13.05
CA VAL A 33 21.95 -4.00 -12.52
C VAL A 33 21.74 -3.75 -11.03
N PRO A 34 22.79 -3.51 -10.23
CA PRO A 34 22.65 -3.11 -8.84
C PRO A 34 21.86 -1.81 -8.70
N VAL A 35 21.19 -1.62 -7.56
CA VAL A 35 20.61 -0.32 -7.21
C VAL A 35 21.72 0.71 -6.97
N HIS A 36 21.47 1.97 -7.36
CA HIS A 36 22.43 3.07 -7.11
C HIS A 36 22.44 3.49 -5.63
N ARG A 37 21.35 3.23 -4.93
CA ARG A 37 21.16 3.51 -3.49
C ARG A 37 20.21 2.51 -2.86
N ALA A 38 20.33 2.31 -1.57
CA ALA A 38 19.41 1.45 -0.84
C ALA A 38 17.97 1.96 -0.92
N VAL A 39 17.01 1.04 -0.98
CA VAL A 39 15.59 1.36 -0.81
C VAL A 39 15.34 1.83 0.62
N THR A 40 14.67 2.97 0.81
CA THR A 40 14.40 3.57 2.12
C THR A 40 12.90 3.52 2.48
N ILE A 41 12.59 3.68 3.76
CA ILE A 41 11.21 3.79 4.25
C ILE A 41 10.47 4.96 3.58
N ARG A 42 11.15 6.11 3.39
CA ARG A 42 10.58 7.26 2.66
C ARG A 42 10.14 6.85 1.25
N GLN A 43 10.97 6.15 0.52
CA GLN A 43 10.67 5.74 -0.86
C GLN A 43 9.52 4.75 -0.94
N LEU A 44 9.31 3.90 0.07
CA LEU A 44 8.10 3.08 0.17
C LEU A 44 6.86 3.96 0.34
N LEU A 45 6.89 4.92 1.28
CA LEU A 45 5.78 5.82 1.55
C LEU A 45 5.45 6.75 0.38
N THR A 46 6.42 7.08 -0.45
CA THR A 46 6.24 7.96 -1.62
C THR A 46 6.05 7.21 -2.93
N GLN A 47 5.96 5.87 -2.91
CA GLN A 47 5.86 5.03 -4.12
C GLN A 47 7.03 5.23 -5.11
N THR A 48 8.22 5.59 -4.60
CA THR A 48 9.43 5.81 -5.43
C THR A 48 10.50 4.75 -5.19
N ALA A 49 10.13 3.63 -4.58
CA ALA A 49 11.05 2.52 -4.30
C ALA A 49 11.42 1.69 -5.54
N GLY A 50 10.76 1.90 -6.68
CA GLY A 50 10.88 1.05 -7.87
C GLY A 50 10.14 -0.28 -7.77
N LEU A 51 9.30 -0.44 -6.75
CA LEU A 51 8.44 -1.61 -6.56
C LEU A 51 7.14 -1.45 -7.38
N SER A 52 6.77 -2.49 -8.10
CA SER A 52 5.53 -2.53 -8.87
C SER A 52 4.68 -3.74 -8.47
N TYR A 53 3.54 -3.93 -9.11
CA TYR A 53 2.75 -5.16 -9.05
C TYR A 53 3.22 -6.25 -10.05
N GLY A 54 4.39 -6.09 -10.68
CA GLY A 54 4.90 -7.02 -11.69
C GLY A 54 4.17 -6.90 -13.02
N THR A 55 3.71 -5.70 -13.36
CA THR A 55 3.02 -5.41 -14.63
C THR A 55 3.98 -5.07 -15.76
N GLU A 56 5.17 -4.58 -15.45
CA GLU A 56 6.17 -4.18 -16.41
C GLU A 56 6.79 -5.41 -17.11
N PRO A 57 6.95 -5.37 -18.44
CA PRO A 57 7.45 -6.52 -19.22
C PRO A 57 8.79 -7.09 -18.72
N LEU A 58 9.69 -6.23 -18.23
CA LEU A 58 11.03 -6.64 -17.79
C LEU A 58 11.05 -7.46 -16.50
N ILE A 59 9.99 -7.41 -15.68
CA ILE A 59 9.95 -8.08 -14.37
C ILE A 59 8.77 -9.03 -14.21
N ARG A 60 7.81 -9.01 -15.13
CA ARG A 60 6.56 -9.77 -15.05
C ARG A 60 6.76 -11.26 -14.80
N ASP A 61 7.70 -11.86 -15.51
CA ASP A 61 7.92 -13.31 -15.40
C ASP A 61 8.58 -13.69 -14.07
N ASP A 62 9.44 -12.84 -13.51
CA ASP A 62 10.03 -13.05 -12.18
C ASP A 62 8.94 -12.99 -11.10
N TYR A 63 8.05 -11.98 -11.18
CA TYR A 63 6.94 -11.83 -10.23
C TYR A 63 5.96 -12.99 -10.35
N ARG A 64 5.59 -13.37 -11.58
CA ARG A 64 4.73 -14.55 -11.81
C ARG A 64 5.34 -15.82 -11.23
N ALA A 65 6.62 -16.08 -11.46
CA ALA A 65 7.31 -17.26 -10.95
C ALA A 65 7.37 -17.27 -9.41
N ALA A 66 7.40 -16.09 -8.78
CA ALA A 66 7.35 -15.93 -7.34
C ALA A 66 5.91 -15.95 -6.77
N GLY A 67 4.90 -16.16 -7.59
CA GLY A 67 3.48 -16.15 -7.17
C GLY A 67 2.98 -14.76 -6.79
N LEU A 68 3.46 -13.70 -7.46
CA LEU A 68 3.09 -12.31 -7.23
C LEU A 68 2.58 -11.66 -8.51
N GLY A 69 1.73 -10.65 -8.35
CA GLY A 69 1.21 -9.83 -9.43
C GLY A 69 0.08 -10.45 -10.23
N PRO A 70 -0.50 -9.69 -11.19
CA PRO A 70 -1.63 -10.12 -12.01
C PRO A 70 -1.32 -11.36 -12.84
N ALA A 71 -0.10 -11.50 -13.32
CA ALA A 71 0.32 -12.66 -14.11
C ALA A 71 0.32 -13.99 -13.30
N ALA A 72 0.36 -13.90 -11.97
CA ALA A 72 0.21 -15.03 -11.05
C ALA A 72 -1.23 -15.17 -10.50
N GLY A 73 -2.14 -14.28 -10.89
CA GLY A 73 -3.53 -14.30 -10.45
C GLY A 73 -3.84 -13.51 -9.18
N TYR A 74 -2.91 -12.68 -8.68
CA TYR A 74 -3.10 -11.93 -7.42
C TYR A 74 -3.27 -10.42 -7.60
N GLY A 75 -2.68 -9.81 -8.62
CA GLY A 75 -2.71 -8.35 -8.79
C GLY A 75 -2.09 -7.63 -7.59
N TRP A 76 -2.82 -6.65 -7.07
CA TRP A 76 -2.50 -5.92 -5.84
C TRP A 76 -2.98 -6.63 -4.58
N TYR A 77 -3.65 -7.78 -4.72
CA TYR A 77 -4.38 -8.44 -3.66
C TYR A 77 -3.57 -9.60 -3.08
N LEU A 78 -3.27 -9.56 -1.78
CA LEU A 78 -2.47 -10.56 -1.10
C LEU A 78 -3.23 -11.29 0.03
N ALA A 79 -4.42 -10.81 0.43
CA ALA A 79 -5.17 -11.36 1.54
C ALA A 79 -5.54 -12.85 1.37
N ASP A 80 -5.51 -13.37 0.14
CA ASP A 80 -5.79 -14.78 -0.18
C ASP A 80 -4.57 -15.70 0.00
N LYS A 81 -3.40 -15.14 0.30
CA LYS A 81 -2.20 -15.97 0.50
C LYS A 81 -2.24 -16.70 1.83
N ALA A 82 -1.87 -17.99 1.78
CA ALA A 82 -1.76 -18.85 2.96
C ALA A 82 -0.39 -18.73 3.64
N GLU A 83 0.16 -17.52 3.72
CA GLU A 83 1.43 -17.20 4.34
C GLU A 83 1.39 -15.80 4.96
N PRO A 84 2.17 -15.52 6.03
CA PRO A 84 2.24 -14.19 6.61
C PRO A 84 2.85 -13.17 5.63
N ILE A 85 2.41 -11.90 5.73
CA ILE A 85 2.88 -10.81 4.86
C ILE A 85 4.41 -10.74 4.78
N CYS A 86 5.13 -10.96 5.87
CA CYS A 86 6.58 -10.89 5.87
C CYS A 86 7.24 -12.02 5.07
N ALA A 87 6.63 -13.21 4.96
CA ALA A 87 7.15 -14.27 4.09
C ALA A 87 7.02 -13.87 2.61
N THR A 88 5.89 -13.28 2.24
CA THR A 88 5.68 -12.73 0.90
C THR A 88 6.67 -11.59 0.60
N MET A 89 6.90 -10.67 1.54
CA MET A 89 7.79 -9.52 1.35
C MET A 89 9.29 -9.91 1.36
N ASP A 90 9.67 -10.94 2.10
CA ASP A 90 11.01 -11.51 2.00
C ASP A 90 11.29 -12.04 0.59
N ARG A 91 10.33 -12.75 0.00
CA ARG A 91 10.42 -13.24 -1.37
C ARG A 91 10.44 -12.08 -2.37
N LEU A 92 9.55 -11.07 -2.20
CA LEU A 92 9.55 -9.87 -3.04
C LEU A 92 10.91 -9.16 -3.04
N GLY A 93 11.58 -9.08 -1.88
CA GLY A 93 12.89 -8.44 -1.73
C GLY A 93 14.01 -9.09 -2.54
N THR A 94 13.81 -10.31 -3.08
CA THR A 94 14.76 -10.99 -3.98
C THR A 94 14.49 -10.70 -5.45
N LEU A 95 13.34 -10.10 -5.78
CA LEU A 95 12.92 -9.85 -7.16
C LEU A 95 13.50 -8.53 -7.68
N PRO A 96 13.62 -8.38 -9.01
CA PRO A 96 14.08 -7.13 -9.58
C PRO A 96 13.07 -6.01 -9.40
N LEU A 97 13.57 -4.81 -9.16
CA LEU A 97 12.80 -3.57 -9.18
C LEU A 97 12.55 -3.13 -10.63
N ALA A 98 11.47 -2.39 -10.86
CA ALA A 98 11.12 -1.83 -12.17
C ALA A 98 11.87 -0.54 -12.49
N ALA A 99 12.40 0.16 -11.47
CA ALA A 99 13.21 1.37 -11.63
C ALA A 99 14.20 1.51 -10.48
N GLN A 100 15.19 2.38 -10.65
CA GLN A 100 16.11 2.77 -9.58
C GLN A 100 15.36 3.49 -8.44
N PRO A 101 15.68 3.16 -7.18
CA PRO A 101 15.04 3.82 -6.04
C PRO A 101 15.20 5.34 -6.07
N GLY A 102 14.07 6.06 -6.06
CA GLY A 102 14.00 7.52 -6.11
C GLY A 102 14.03 8.15 -7.49
N GLU A 103 13.98 7.36 -8.58
CA GLU A 103 14.05 7.89 -9.95
C GLU A 103 12.71 7.87 -10.70
N ALA A 104 11.73 7.11 -10.22
CA ALA A 104 10.38 7.06 -10.78
C ALA A 104 9.32 6.86 -9.70
N TRP A 105 8.14 7.40 -9.92
CA TRP A 105 6.96 7.06 -9.16
C TRP A 105 6.31 5.80 -9.78
N ILE A 106 6.26 4.71 -9.01
CA ILE A 106 5.70 3.43 -9.47
C ILE A 106 4.80 2.88 -8.37
N TYR A 107 3.50 2.82 -8.65
CA TYR A 107 2.53 2.25 -7.74
C TYR A 107 2.65 0.72 -7.70
N GLY A 108 2.69 0.15 -6.47
CA GLY A 108 2.87 -1.28 -6.32
C GLY A 108 2.90 -1.76 -4.87
N TYR A 109 3.62 -2.83 -4.60
CA TYR A 109 3.70 -3.50 -3.30
C TYR A 109 4.42 -2.71 -2.19
N ALA A 110 4.75 -1.44 -2.40
CA ALA A 110 5.47 -0.64 -1.40
C ALA A 110 4.74 -0.56 -0.05
N THR A 111 3.42 -0.47 -0.04
CA THR A 111 2.62 -0.45 1.19
C THR A 111 2.52 -1.82 1.86
N ASP A 112 2.59 -2.92 1.11
CA ASP A 112 2.72 -4.27 1.68
C ASP A 112 4.08 -4.46 2.35
N VAL A 113 5.15 -3.97 1.72
CA VAL A 113 6.50 -3.92 2.33
C VAL A 113 6.47 -3.13 3.63
N LEU A 114 5.77 -1.98 3.68
CA LEU A 114 5.56 -1.21 4.92
C LEU A 114 4.81 -2.01 5.97
N GLY A 115 3.82 -2.82 5.61
CA GLY A 115 3.12 -3.72 6.53
C GLY A 115 4.09 -4.65 7.25
N CYS A 116 4.97 -5.32 6.51
CA CYS A 116 6.02 -6.16 7.10
C CYS A 116 7.04 -5.35 7.94
N VAL A 117 7.43 -4.15 7.48
CA VAL A 117 8.32 -3.26 8.26
C VAL A 117 7.67 -2.91 9.60
N VAL A 118 6.38 -2.62 9.64
CA VAL A 118 5.65 -2.33 10.90
C VAL A 118 5.67 -3.55 11.82
N GLU A 119 5.41 -4.77 11.31
CA GLU A 119 5.49 -5.99 12.12
C GLU A 119 6.87 -6.17 12.73
N ARG A 120 7.93 -6.05 11.93
CA ARG A 120 9.32 -6.25 12.39
C ARG A 120 9.82 -5.16 13.32
N ALA A 121 9.43 -3.91 13.09
CA ALA A 121 9.80 -2.80 13.95
C ALA A 121 9.05 -2.80 15.30
N SER A 122 7.81 -3.26 15.30
CA SER A 122 6.97 -3.29 16.51
C SER A 122 7.11 -4.60 17.30
N GLY A 123 7.39 -5.71 16.63
CA GLY A 123 7.32 -7.07 17.18
C GLY A 123 5.88 -7.58 17.34
N VAL A 124 4.92 -6.94 16.65
CA VAL A 124 3.48 -7.24 16.75
C VAL A 124 2.92 -7.43 15.36
N ALA A 125 2.08 -8.45 15.15
CA ALA A 125 1.38 -8.67 13.89
C ALA A 125 0.55 -7.45 13.49
N LEU A 126 0.46 -7.18 12.18
CA LEU A 126 -0.09 -5.91 11.65
C LEU A 126 -1.55 -5.70 12.06
N ASP A 127 -2.36 -6.76 12.08
CA ASP A 127 -3.76 -6.70 12.54
C ASP A 127 -3.85 -6.23 14.01
N ARG A 128 -3.01 -6.79 14.87
CA ARG A 128 -2.93 -6.43 16.31
C ARG A 128 -2.38 -5.03 16.49
N PHE A 129 -1.38 -4.64 15.70
CA PHE A 129 -0.84 -3.30 15.73
C PHE A 129 -1.92 -2.26 15.40
N PHE A 130 -2.68 -2.47 14.32
CA PHE A 130 -3.77 -1.56 13.94
C PHE A 130 -4.88 -1.52 14.98
N GLN A 131 -5.26 -2.69 15.51
CA GLN A 131 -6.27 -2.77 16.55
C GLN A 131 -5.87 -2.01 17.82
N GLN A 132 -4.61 -2.15 18.25
CA GLN A 132 -4.13 -1.53 19.51
C GLN A 132 -3.83 -0.05 19.35
N ARG A 133 -3.34 0.38 18.18
CA ARG A 133 -2.77 1.72 17.98
C ARG A 133 -3.67 2.67 17.19
N ILE A 134 -4.63 2.15 16.44
CA ILE A 134 -5.51 2.94 15.58
C ILE A 134 -6.98 2.65 15.89
N PHE A 135 -7.44 1.42 15.61
CA PHE A 135 -8.86 1.11 15.64
C PHE A 135 -9.46 1.21 17.04
N GLY A 136 -8.81 0.62 18.05
CA GLY A 136 -9.27 0.67 19.43
C GLY A 136 -9.35 2.09 19.97
N PRO A 137 -8.26 2.88 19.96
CA PRO A 137 -8.29 4.28 20.40
C PRO A 137 -9.30 5.16 19.66
N LEU A 138 -9.45 4.97 18.34
CA LEU A 138 -10.42 5.71 17.52
C LEU A 138 -11.84 5.12 17.57
N ARG A 139 -12.07 4.03 18.30
CA ARG A 139 -13.36 3.32 18.37
C ARG A 139 -13.90 2.89 16.99
N MET A 140 -12.99 2.49 16.09
CA MET A 140 -13.31 1.93 14.78
C MET A 140 -13.62 0.44 14.97
N ARG A 141 -14.89 0.11 15.23
CA ARG A 141 -15.31 -1.23 15.66
C ARG A 141 -15.54 -2.20 14.51
N ASP A 142 -15.73 -1.65 13.31
CA ASP A 142 -16.06 -2.37 12.08
C ASP A 142 -14.93 -2.27 11.04
N SER A 143 -13.67 -2.29 11.52
CA SER A 143 -12.47 -2.23 10.69
C SER A 143 -11.58 -3.44 10.98
N TRP A 144 -11.32 -4.26 9.95
CA TRP A 144 -10.58 -5.51 10.08
C TRP A 144 -9.74 -5.81 8.85
N PHE A 145 -8.69 -6.60 9.01
CA PHE A 145 -8.09 -7.31 7.87
C PHE A 145 -8.99 -8.47 7.42
N PHE A 146 -9.58 -9.18 8.38
CA PHE A 146 -10.52 -10.25 8.11
C PHE A 146 -11.71 -10.12 9.05
N PRO A 147 -12.92 -9.84 8.54
CA PRO A 147 -14.11 -9.70 9.37
C PRO A 147 -14.37 -10.96 10.22
N PRO A 148 -14.85 -10.82 11.46
CA PRO A 148 -15.32 -11.95 12.25
C PRO A 148 -16.48 -12.66 11.56
N ALA A 149 -16.63 -13.97 11.78
CA ALA A 149 -17.68 -14.76 11.14
C ALA A 149 -19.11 -14.20 11.32
N PRO A 150 -19.51 -13.64 12.49
CA PRO A 150 -20.83 -13.03 12.63
C PRO A 150 -21.05 -11.80 11.74
N GLU A 151 -19.97 -11.13 11.32
CA GLU A 151 -20.02 -9.91 10.49
C GLU A 151 -19.93 -10.20 8.99
N ALA A 152 -19.75 -11.47 8.60
CA ALA A 152 -19.57 -11.88 7.20
C ALA A 152 -20.72 -11.41 6.28
N GLY A 153 -21.97 -11.45 6.77
CA GLY A 153 -23.13 -11.00 6.00
C GLY A 153 -23.20 -9.48 5.76
N ARG A 154 -22.34 -8.69 6.39
CA ARG A 154 -22.28 -7.23 6.22
C ARG A 154 -21.27 -6.82 5.13
N LEU A 155 -20.41 -7.74 4.67
CA LEU A 155 -19.47 -7.44 3.60
C LEU A 155 -20.24 -7.22 2.29
N THR A 156 -20.09 -6.03 1.71
CA THR A 156 -20.74 -5.68 0.45
C THR A 156 -20.14 -6.45 -0.71
N ALA A 157 -20.99 -6.85 -1.66
CA ALA A 157 -20.51 -7.47 -2.89
C ALA A 157 -19.87 -6.43 -3.82
N VAL A 158 -18.79 -6.82 -4.48
CA VAL A 158 -18.15 -6.04 -5.54
C VAL A 158 -18.82 -6.38 -6.88
N TYR A 159 -19.05 -5.38 -7.70
CA TYR A 159 -19.60 -5.51 -9.03
C TYR A 159 -18.64 -4.92 -10.07
N ALA A 160 -18.63 -5.51 -11.25
CA ALA A 160 -17.88 -5.03 -12.39
C ALA A 160 -18.84 -4.75 -13.56
N VAL A 161 -18.44 -3.84 -14.45
CA VAL A 161 -19.15 -3.60 -15.71
C VAL A 161 -18.45 -4.38 -16.81
N THR A 162 -19.19 -5.22 -17.54
CA THR A 162 -18.66 -5.95 -18.68
C THR A 162 -18.39 -5.00 -19.86
N PRO A 163 -17.61 -5.42 -20.88
CA PRO A 163 -17.42 -4.62 -22.09
C PRO A 163 -18.73 -4.21 -22.80
N GLU A 164 -19.78 -5.01 -22.63
CA GLU A 164 -21.12 -4.77 -23.17
C GLU A 164 -21.96 -3.81 -22.30
N GLY A 165 -21.39 -3.28 -21.20
CA GLY A 165 -22.06 -2.36 -20.29
C GLY A 165 -22.97 -3.03 -19.26
N THR A 166 -22.94 -4.35 -19.12
CA THR A 166 -23.76 -5.08 -18.13
C THR A 166 -23.08 -5.11 -16.77
N LEU A 167 -23.83 -4.77 -15.71
CA LEU A 167 -23.36 -4.90 -14.32
C LEU A 167 -23.44 -6.36 -13.87
N VAL A 168 -22.31 -6.93 -13.50
CA VAL A 168 -22.20 -8.30 -13.01
C VAL A 168 -21.49 -8.34 -11.66
N ARG A 169 -21.87 -9.26 -10.78
CA ARG A 169 -21.12 -9.50 -9.55
C ARG A 169 -19.73 -10.01 -9.91
N ALA A 170 -18.69 -9.39 -9.34
CA ALA A 170 -17.32 -9.85 -9.56
C ALA A 170 -17.13 -11.28 -9.02
N PRO A 171 -16.26 -12.11 -9.60
CA PRO A 171 -16.00 -13.45 -9.12
C PRO A 171 -15.46 -13.45 -7.69
N ASP A 172 -15.59 -14.57 -6.99
CA ASP A 172 -14.90 -14.76 -5.72
C ASP A 172 -13.39 -14.92 -5.95
N GLY A 173 -12.58 -14.65 -4.91
CA GLY A 173 -11.13 -14.77 -4.97
C GLY A 173 -10.39 -13.48 -5.38
N PRO A 174 -9.06 -13.58 -5.61
CA PRO A 174 -8.14 -12.43 -5.68
C PRO A 174 -8.34 -11.50 -6.89
N LEU A 175 -9.08 -11.92 -7.89
CA LEU A 175 -9.40 -11.10 -9.08
C LEU A 175 -10.79 -10.46 -9.01
N GLY A 176 -11.47 -10.54 -7.87
CA GLY A 176 -12.81 -10.02 -7.71
C GLY A 176 -13.15 -9.67 -6.26
N GLN A 177 -14.06 -10.46 -5.64
CA GLN A 177 -14.56 -10.18 -4.28
C GLN A 177 -13.49 -10.22 -3.20
N GLY A 178 -12.39 -10.97 -3.41
CA GLY A 178 -11.44 -11.34 -2.37
C GLY A 178 -11.98 -12.40 -1.40
N ASP A 179 -11.06 -13.08 -0.72
CA ASP A 179 -11.38 -14.15 0.23
C ASP A 179 -11.33 -13.68 1.70
N TYR A 180 -11.82 -12.47 1.98
CA TYR A 180 -11.81 -11.88 3.33
C TYR A 180 -12.56 -12.70 4.38
N ILE A 181 -13.54 -13.51 3.96
CA ILE A 181 -14.36 -14.32 4.85
C ILE A 181 -13.85 -15.76 4.94
N VAL A 182 -13.63 -16.41 3.79
CA VAL A 182 -13.36 -17.86 3.69
C VAL A 182 -11.89 -18.18 3.43
N GLY A 183 -11.09 -17.18 3.12
CA GLY A 183 -9.66 -17.35 2.81
C GLY A 183 -8.80 -17.78 4.01
N PRO A 184 -7.50 -17.95 3.79
CA PRO A 184 -6.57 -18.48 4.79
C PRO A 184 -6.36 -17.56 6.01
N ARG A 185 -6.68 -16.25 5.88
CA ARG A 185 -6.63 -15.26 6.97
C ARG A 185 -5.24 -15.14 7.63
N GLN A 186 -4.19 -15.21 6.83
CA GLN A 186 -2.79 -15.21 7.29
C GLN A 186 -2.00 -14.01 6.79
N ASP A 187 -2.31 -13.50 5.60
CA ASP A 187 -1.64 -12.33 5.03
C ASP A 187 -2.37 -11.05 5.44
N PHE A 188 -1.78 -10.28 6.32
CA PHE A 188 -2.27 -8.94 6.69
C PHE A 188 -1.68 -7.91 5.73
N SER A 189 -2.19 -7.88 4.49
CA SER A 189 -1.70 -7.01 3.42
C SER A 189 -1.76 -5.53 3.82
N GLY A 190 -0.62 -4.86 3.79
CA GLY A 190 -0.53 -3.42 4.04
C GLY A 190 -1.05 -2.57 2.88
N GLY A 191 -1.16 -3.16 1.68
CA GLY A 191 -1.60 -2.48 0.46
C GLY A 191 -3.11 -2.48 0.25
N ALA A 192 -3.76 -3.64 0.43
CA ALA A 192 -5.17 -3.82 0.11
C ALA A 192 -5.88 -4.82 1.07
N GLY A 193 -5.48 -4.86 2.32
CA GLY A 193 -5.94 -5.87 3.28
C GLY A 193 -7.12 -5.47 4.15
N LEU A 194 -7.55 -4.21 4.16
CA LEU A 194 -8.56 -3.73 5.11
C LEU A 194 -9.96 -3.70 4.51
N VAL A 195 -10.92 -4.12 5.32
CA VAL A 195 -12.35 -3.83 5.14
C VAL A 195 -12.81 -2.95 6.29
N SER A 196 -13.73 -2.01 6.01
CA SER A 196 -14.18 -1.03 6.99
C SER A 196 -15.58 -0.53 6.65
N THR A 197 -16.09 0.39 7.44
CA THR A 197 -17.33 1.13 7.18
C THR A 197 -17.04 2.61 6.94
N ALA A 198 -17.96 3.30 6.25
CA ALA A 198 -17.87 4.74 6.07
C ALA A 198 -17.79 5.48 7.42
N GLY A 199 -18.50 5.00 8.46
CA GLY A 199 -18.47 5.57 9.79
C GLY A 199 -17.10 5.46 10.47
N ASP A 200 -16.50 4.29 10.43
CA ASP A 200 -15.15 4.07 10.99
C ASP A 200 -14.09 4.86 10.24
N TYR A 201 -14.16 4.84 8.90
CA TYR A 201 -13.20 5.57 8.07
C TYR A 201 -13.32 7.10 8.28
N ALA A 202 -14.56 7.62 8.45
CA ALA A 202 -14.77 9.01 8.78
C ALA A 202 -14.11 9.41 10.12
N ARG A 203 -14.07 8.52 11.12
CA ARG A 203 -13.36 8.75 12.38
C ARG A 203 -11.85 8.88 12.17
N PHE A 204 -11.27 8.03 11.33
CA PHE A 204 -9.86 8.12 10.96
C PHE A 204 -9.55 9.45 10.24
N LEU A 205 -10.37 9.83 9.27
CA LEU A 205 -10.21 11.10 8.56
C LEU A 205 -10.38 12.31 9.49
N GLN A 206 -11.37 12.27 10.39
CA GLN A 206 -11.58 13.35 11.38
C GLN A 206 -10.39 13.48 12.33
N MET A 207 -9.79 12.36 12.76
CA MET A 207 -8.56 12.37 13.56
C MET A 207 -7.42 13.09 12.82
N LEU A 208 -7.24 12.83 11.54
CA LEU A 208 -6.22 13.53 10.73
C LEU A 208 -6.53 15.02 10.61
N LEU A 209 -7.78 15.40 10.30
CA LEU A 209 -8.22 16.80 10.20
C LEU A 209 -8.02 17.57 11.52
N ASN A 210 -8.15 16.91 12.65
CA ASN A 210 -7.90 17.48 13.98
C ASN A 210 -6.39 17.50 14.36
N GLY A 211 -5.49 17.27 13.41
CA GLY A 211 -4.05 17.23 13.69
C GLY A 211 -3.59 16.04 14.51
N GLY A 212 -4.25 14.89 14.32
CA GLY A 212 -3.83 13.60 14.86
C GLY A 212 -4.54 13.18 16.15
N GLU A 213 -5.68 13.78 16.49
CA GLU A 213 -6.44 13.48 17.70
C GLU A 213 -7.95 13.41 17.44
N LEU A 214 -8.63 12.47 18.09
CA LEU A 214 -10.10 12.39 18.10
C LEU A 214 -10.60 11.86 19.46
N ASP A 215 -11.62 12.49 20.02
CA ASP A 215 -12.28 12.10 21.30
C ASP A 215 -11.26 11.90 22.44
N GLY A 216 -10.22 12.72 22.52
CA GLY A 216 -9.14 12.64 23.52
C GLY A 216 -8.08 11.57 23.24
N ALA A 217 -8.22 10.78 22.19
CA ALA A 217 -7.21 9.81 21.74
C ALA A 217 -6.26 10.45 20.73
N ARG A 218 -5.01 10.67 21.14
CA ARG A 218 -3.95 11.15 20.24
C ARG A 218 -3.23 9.99 19.59
N ILE A 219 -3.34 9.90 18.26
CA ILE A 219 -2.67 8.89 17.44
C ILE A 219 -1.35 9.44 16.89
N LEU A 220 -1.35 10.68 16.41
CA LEU A 220 -0.21 11.36 15.78
C LEU A 220 -0.02 12.75 16.39
N SER A 221 1.19 13.29 16.28
CA SER A 221 1.42 14.71 16.56
C SER A 221 0.93 15.56 15.38
N PRO A 222 0.55 16.83 15.60
CA PRO A 222 0.23 17.76 14.50
C PRO A 222 1.36 17.89 13.48
N ALA A 223 2.61 17.91 13.94
CA ALA A 223 3.78 17.95 13.06
C ALA A 223 3.90 16.69 12.18
N THR A 224 3.53 15.51 12.71
CA THR A 224 3.52 14.27 11.91
C THR A 224 2.44 14.32 10.86
N VAL A 225 1.22 14.78 11.19
CA VAL A 225 0.14 14.93 10.21
C VAL A 225 0.55 15.93 9.11
N ALA A 226 1.12 17.09 9.47
CA ALA A 226 1.62 18.06 8.52
C ALA A 226 2.69 17.47 7.59
N LEU A 227 3.62 16.67 8.14
CA LEU A 227 4.64 15.98 7.33
C LEU A 227 4.03 14.95 6.38
N MET A 228 3.02 14.19 6.85
CA MET A 228 2.35 13.15 6.04
C MET A 228 1.56 13.72 4.87
N THR A 229 1.05 14.93 5.00
CA THR A 229 0.19 15.59 4.00
C THR A 229 0.91 16.67 3.20
N ALA A 230 2.19 16.91 3.48
CA ALA A 230 3.01 17.82 2.68
C ALA A 230 3.46 17.13 1.37
N PRO A 231 3.49 17.86 0.24
CA PRO A 231 4.08 17.35 -1.00
C PRO A 231 5.50 16.84 -0.78
N ALA A 232 5.76 15.60 -1.16
CA ALA A 232 7.07 14.95 -1.04
C ALA A 232 7.68 14.59 -2.39
N VAL A 233 6.83 14.36 -3.39
CA VAL A 233 7.19 14.10 -4.79
C VAL A 233 6.19 14.84 -5.68
N ASP A 234 6.70 15.76 -6.46
CA ASP A 234 5.95 16.55 -7.44
C ASP A 234 6.38 16.18 -8.88
N SER A 235 7.65 16.30 -9.18
CA SER A 235 8.20 16.08 -10.53
C SER A 235 8.16 14.61 -11.01
N LEU A 236 8.11 13.65 -10.11
CA LEU A 236 7.99 12.23 -10.43
C LEU A 236 6.53 11.77 -10.47
N TYR A 237 5.62 12.50 -9.83
CA TYR A 237 4.19 12.22 -9.85
C TYR A 237 3.53 13.05 -10.95
N TYR A 238 3.18 12.40 -12.04
CA TYR A 238 2.83 13.05 -13.32
C TYR A 238 1.36 13.44 -13.47
N THR A 239 0.54 13.35 -12.41
CA THR A 239 -0.85 13.83 -12.45
C THR A 239 -0.85 15.38 -12.38
N PRO A 240 -1.34 16.09 -13.41
CA PRO A 240 -1.34 17.54 -13.42
C PRO A 240 -2.03 18.13 -12.20
N GLY A 241 -1.44 19.17 -11.61
CA GLY A 241 -2.00 19.84 -10.44
C GLY A 241 -1.96 19.05 -9.12
N MET A 242 -1.35 17.86 -9.12
CA MET A 242 -1.23 17.00 -7.96
C MET A 242 0.22 16.76 -7.59
N ALA A 243 0.45 16.40 -6.33
CA ALA A 243 1.73 15.86 -5.85
C ALA A 243 1.47 14.60 -5.01
N PHE A 244 2.48 13.80 -4.76
CA PHE A 244 2.39 12.66 -3.86
C PHE A 244 3.14 12.94 -2.56
N SER A 245 2.56 12.54 -1.44
CA SER A 245 3.11 12.73 -0.10
C SER A 245 3.49 11.38 0.54
N LEU A 246 3.49 11.27 1.86
CA LEU A 246 3.75 10.00 2.55
C LEU A 246 2.47 9.14 2.59
N GLY A 247 2.12 8.55 1.46
CA GLY A 247 0.97 7.66 1.31
C GLY A 247 -0.32 8.34 0.81
N PHE A 248 -0.26 9.63 0.46
CA PHE A 248 -1.41 10.37 -0.06
C PHE A 248 -1.06 11.12 -1.35
N GLU A 249 -2.03 11.23 -2.24
CA GLU A 249 -2.07 12.26 -3.26
C GLU A 249 -2.51 13.59 -2.63
N VAL A 250 -1.94 14.71 -3.07
CA VAL A 250 -2.22 16.04 -2.52
C VAL A 250 -2.52 17.03 -3.63
N LEU A 251 -3.67 17.69 -3.58
CA LEU A 251 -4.07 18.70 -4.55
C LEU A 251 -3.25 19.98 -4.37
N GLN A 252 -2.51 20.37 -5.41
CA GLN A 252 -1.66 21.55 -5.45
C GLN A 252 -2.28 22.68 -6.25
N ASN A 253 -2.89 22.36 -7.39
CA ASN A 253 -3.49 23.32 -8.31
C ASN A 253 -4.81 22.74 -8.87
N PRO A 254 -5.98 23.17 -8.32
CA PRO A 254 -7.28 22.68 -8.80
C PRO A 254 -7.54 22.95 -10.29
N GLY A 255 -7.01 24.06 -10.84
CA GLY A 255 -7.19 24.40 -12.24
C GLY A 255 -6.46 23.46 -13.18
N GLU A 256 -5.25 23.04 -12.84
CA GLU A 256 -4.48 22.04 -13.59
C GLU A 256 -5.01 20.63 -13.40
N ALA A 257 -5.44 20.30 -12.19
CA ALA A 257 -6.01 18.98 -11.88
C ALA A 257 -7.38 18.77 -12.53
N GLY A 258 -8.09 19.84 -12.87
CA GLY A 258 -9.47 19.76 -13.36
C GLY A 258 -10.44 19.25 -12.29
N GLU A 259 -10.09 19.41 -10.99
CA GLU A 259 -10.85 18.86 -9.88
C GLU A 259 -11.35 19.94 -8.93
N TYR A 260 -12.53 19.71 -8.35
CA TYR A 260 -13.02 20.53 -7.25
C TYR A 260 -12.31 20.20 -5.95
N GLY A 261 -11.98 21.23 -5.17
CA GLY A 261 -11.37 21.05 -3.85
C GLY A 261 -10.50 22.25 -3.45
N SER A 262 -10.06 22.23 -2.20
CA SER A 262 -9.10 23.19 -1.68
C SER A 262 -7.68 22.69 -1.88
N ILE A 263 -6.76 23.60 -2.14
CA ILE A 263 -5.31 23.31 -2.12
C ILE A 263 -4.98 22.64 -0.78
N GLY A 264 -4.20 21.57 -0.82
CA GLY A 264 -3.87 20.76 0.34
C GLY A 264 -4.88 19.66 0.66
N ARG A 265 -5.99 19.49 -0.12
CA ARG A 265 -6.81 18.28 -0.05
C ARG A 265 -5.92 17.07 -0.32
N TYR A 266 -6.03 16.05 0.52
CA TYR A 266 -5.25 14.82 0.38
C TYR A 266 -6.16 13.59 0.50
N GLY A 267 -5.73 12.49 -0.09
CA GLY A 267 -6.43 11.22 -0.07
C GLY A 267 -5.73 10.16 -0.92
N TRP A 268 -6.31 8.99 -0.95
CA TRP A 268 -6.02 7.94 -1.90
C TRP A 268 -7.25 7.06 -2.09
N ALA A 269 -7.41 6.51 -3.29
CA ALA A 269 -8.54 5.63 -3.59
C ALA A 269 -8.32 4.22 -3.01
N GLY A 270 -9.42 3.52 -2.72
CA GLY A 270 -9.41 2.09 -2.45
C GLY A 270 -9.35 1.26 -3.73
N ALA A 271 -9.31 -0.06 -3.56
CA ALA A 271 -9.30 -1.00 -4.69
C ALA A 271 -10.69 -1.12 -5.36
N TYR A 272 -11.77 -0.80 -4.63
CA TYR A 272 -13.17 -0.93 -5.05
C TYR A 272 -13.98 0.29 -4.67
#